data_265cea935cc796e98d3d6985bbcd3899
#
_entry.id   265cea935cc796e98d3d6985bbcd3899
#
_cell.length_a   1.000
_cell.length_b   1.000
_cell.length_c   1.000
_cell.angle_alpha   90.00
_cell.angle_beta   90.00
_cell.angle_gamma   90.00
#
_symmetry.space_group_name_H-M   'P 1'
#
loop_
_entity.id
_entity.type
_entity.pdbx_description
1 polymer ?
#
loop_
_entity_poly.entity_id
_entity_poly.type
_entity_poly.pdbx_seq_one_letter_code
_entity_poly.pdbx_strand_id
1 'polypeptide(L)'
;AAMGNNQKVADLAQDIVNNSGYPLTTREQIFYDTTTKKGGGFNDVETKSWMWGVDLITENSFDLISWWGMIDIYTYSYAWAGDGKAMDDKLYAQIRTNDIRKKQFDEELLPSNKFFSPDRVIGGQRKISTDYIYMRVDEFYLLAAEALAKLGQDAQAKTIYKKLLKLRYPEATATTDIAYVDALTNAQLQD
;
A
#
# COMPACT_ATOMS: atom_id res chain seq x y z
N ALA A 1 5.93 0.93 -18.44
CA ALA A 1 5.46 2.29 -18.15
C ALA A 1 6.50 3.34 -18.55
N ALA A 2 7.64 3.44 -17.87
CA ALA A 2 8.64 4.51 -18.11
C ALA A 2 9.12 4.66 -19.57
N MET A 3 9.11 3.60 -20.36
CA MET A 3 9.50 3.62 -21.79
C MET A 3 8.34 3.96 -22.76
N GLY A 4 7.16 4.29 -22.26
CA GLY A 4 5.99 4.65 -23.06
C GLY A 4 5.31 3.50 -23.82
N ASN A 5 5.76 2.25 -23.68
CA ASN A 5 5.11 1.12 -24.36
C ASN A 5 3.90 0.60 -23.56
N ASN A 6 2.80 1.33 -23.66
CA ASN A 6 1.57 1.04 -22.89
C ASN A 6 0.97 -0.34 -23.23
N GLN A 7 1.06 -0.79 -24.48
CA GLN A 7 0.56 -2.12 -24.85
C GLN A 7 1.31 -3.22 -24.10
N LYS A 8 2.64 -3.17 -24.09
CA LYS A 8 3.45 -4.15 -23.38
C LYS A 8 3.20 -4.12 -21.86
N VAL A 9 2.98 -2.93 -21.29
CA VAL A 9 2.63 -2.78 -19.86
C VAL A 9 1.28 -3.43 -19.59
N ALA A 10 0.26 -3.15 -20.40
CA ALA A 10 -1.07 -3.73 -20.25
C ALA A 10 -1.03 -5.27 -20.34
N ASP A 11 -0.33 -5.81 -21.32
CA ASP A 11 -0.21 -7.25 -21.53
C ASP A 11 0.46 -7.94 -20.34
N LEU A 12 1.64 -7.46 -19.93
CA LEU A 12 2.40 -8.06 -18.83
C LEU A 12 1.70 -7.89 -17.47
N ALA A 13 1.14 -6.72 -17.20
CA ALA A 13 0.45 -6.47 -15.92
C ALA A 13 -0.83 -7.31 -15.82
N GLN A 14 -1.60 -7.44 -16.90
CA GLN A 14 -2.77 -8.33 -16.93
C GLN A 14 -2.38 -9.81 -16.80
N ASP A 15 -1.28 -10.24 -17.39
CA ASP A 15 -0.77 -11.59 -17.22
C ASP A 15 -0.47 -11.90 -15.74
N ILE A 16 0.22 -10.97 -15.05
CA ILE A 16 0.48 -11.10 -13.61
C ILE A 16 -0.82 -11.10 -12.81
N VAL A 17 -1.74 -10.17 -13.08
CA VAL A 17 -3.04 -10.08 -12.39
C VAL A 17 -3.85 -11.37 -12.51
N ASN A 18 -3.80 -12.03 -13.66
CA ASN A 18 -4.62 -13.19 -13.96
C ASN A 18 -3.95 -14.54 -13.61
N ASN A 19 -2.63 -14.62 -13.72
CA ASN A 19 -1.92 -15.89 -13.76
C ASN A 19 -0.87 -16.06 -12.65
N SER A 20 -0.48 -15.02 -11.92
CA SER A 20 0.57 -15.13 -10.89
C SER A 20 0.14 -15.91 -9.64
N GLY A 21 -1.17 -16.01 -9.39
CA GLY A 21 -1.70 -16.63 -8.17
C GLY A 21 -1.60 -15.78 -6.89
N TYR A 22 -0.98 -14.60 -6.94
CA TYR A 22 -0.89 -13.70 -5.78
C TYR A 22 -2.24 -13.01 -5.53
N PRO A 23 -2.79 -13.08 -4.30
CA PRO A 23 -4.01 -12.36 -3.95
C PRO A 23 -3.72 -10.87 -3.72
N LEU A 24 -4.71 -10.03 -3.94
CA LEU A 24 -4.66 -8.63 -3.52
C LEU A 24 -4.46 -8.51 -2.00
N THR A 25 -3.81 -7.44 -1.57
CA THR A 25 -3.71 -7.08 -0.14
C THR A 25 -5.11 -6.95 0.45
N THR A 26 -5.41 -7.76 1.46
CA THR A 26 -6.72 -7.77 2.10
C THR A 26 -6.96 -6.49 2.90
N ARG A 27 -8.21 -6.21 3.22
CA ARG A 27 -8.56 -5.06 4.06
C ARG A 27 -7.87 -5.09 5.43
N GLU A 28 -7.76 -6.26 6.05
CA GLU A 28 -7.07 -6.45 7.32
C GLU A 28 -5.57 -6.18 7.22
N GLN A 29 -4.97 -6.48 6.08
CA GLN A 29 -3.53 -6.24 5.85
C GLN A 29 -3.19 -4.78 5.53
N ILE A 30 -4.19 -3.92 5.27
CA ILE A 30 -3.95 -2.53 4.84
C ILE A 30 -3.47 -1.65 6.00
N PHE A 31 -3.94 -1.89 7.21
CA PHE A 31 -3.57 -1.12 8.40
C PHE A 31 -3.63 -1.98 9.67
N TYR A 32 -2.93 -1.54 10.70
CA TYR A 32 -3.07 -2.10 12.04
C TYR A 32 -4.23 -1.40 12.76
N ASP A 33 -5.19 -2.18 13.23
CA ASP A 33 -6.29 -1.67 14.05
C ASP A 33 -5.87 -1.64 15.52
N THR A 34 -5.64 -0.45 16.05
CA THR A 34 -5.22 -0.24 17.43
C THR A 34 -6.27 -0.66 18.46
N THR A 35 -7.54 -0.73 18.06
CA THR A 35 -8.65 -1.17 18.93
C THR A 35 -8.67 -2.69 19.09
N THR A 36 -8.60 -3.40 17.97
CA THR A 36 -8.60 -4.87 17.96
C THR A 36 -7.23 -5.49 18.16
N LYS A 37 -6.17 -4.68 18.04
CA LYS A 37 -4.75 -5.08 18.06
C LYS A 37 -4.42 -6.14 17.00
N LYS A 38 -4.99 -5.97 15.81
CA LYS A 38 -4.83 -6.88 14.67
C LYS A 38 -4.59 -6.13 13.38
N GLY A 39 -4.13 -6.86 12.38
CA GLY A 39 -3.94 -6.36 11.02
C GLY A 39 -2.53 -5.85 10.76
N GLY A 40 -2.38 -5.26 9.58
CA GLY A 40 -1.09 -4.88 9.02
C GLY A 40 -0.48 -5.98 8.15
N GLY A 41 0.15 -5.59 7.06
CA GLY A 41 0.73 -6.52 6.08
C GLY A 41 1.85 -5.86 5.28
N PHE A 42 2.52 -4.86 5.90
CA PHE A 42 3.62 -4.13 5.27
C PHE A 42 4.95 -4.31 6.00
N ASN A 43 5.02 -5.32 6.88
CA ASN A 43 6.11 -5.53 7.80
C ASN A 43 6.66 -6.96 7.79
N ASP A 44 6.04 -7.85 7.01
CA ASP A 44 6.29 -9.28 7.05
C ASP A 44 6.24 -9.85 5.63
N VAL A 45 7.34 -10.46 5.19
CA VAL A 45 7.52 -11.09 3.87
C VAL A 45 6.53 -12.24 3.62
N GLU A 46 5.98 -12.85 4.67
CA GLU A 46 4.95 -13.89 4.58
C GLU A 46 3.57 -13.35 4.14
N THR A 47 3.41 -12.04 4.04
CA THR A 47 2.17 -11.42 3.55
C THR A 47 1.92 -11.83 2.10
N LYS A 48 0.85 -12.59 1.86
CA LYS A 48 0.58 -13.28 0.58
C LYS A 48 0.51 -12.40 -0.66
N SER A 49 0.25 -11.09 -0.51
CA SER A 49 0.23 -10.14 -1.62
C SER A 49 1.61 -9.67 -2.07
N TRP A 50 2.66 -9.99 -1.30
CA TRP A 50 4.02 -9.64 -1.64
C TRP A 50 4.57 -10.62 -2.67
N MET A 51 5.12 -10.09 -3.73
CA MET A 51 5.77 -10.85 -4.81
C MET A 51 7.29 -10.84 -4.64
N TRP A 52 7.81 -9.79 -4.03
CA TRP A 52 9.23 -9.65 -3.73
C TRP A 52 9.44 -8.77 -2.51
N GLY A 53 10.30 -9.21 -1.63
CA GLY A 53 10.70 -8.53 -0.42
C GLY A 53 12.04 -9.04 0.09
N VAL A 54 12.51 -8.46 1.18
CA VAL A 54 13.71 -8.92 1.89
C VAL A 54 13.31 -9.26 3.32
N ASP A 55 13.53 -10.50 3.69
CA ASP A 55 13.45 -10.99 5.06
C ASP A 55 14.64 -10.47 5.86
N LEU A 56 14.35 -9.64 6.87
CA LEU A 56 15.34 -9.10 7.79
C LEU A 56 15.33 -9.85 9.10
N ILE A 57 16.47 -10.45 9.40
CA ILE A 57 16.73 -11.09 10.68
C ILE A 57 17.75 -10.30 11.50
N THR A 58 17.91 -10.63 12.77
CA THR A 58 18.80 -9.90 13.67
C THR A 58 20.25 -9.85 13.18
N GLU A 59 20.70 -10.88 12.46
CA GLU A 59 22.05 -11.02 11.94
C GLU A 59 22.36 -10.11 10.76
N ASN A 60 21.36 -9.81 9.92
CA ASN A 60 21.49 -8.91 8.75
C ASN A 60 20.74 -7.61 8.93
N SER A 61 20.41 -7.26 10.17
CA SER A 61 19.62 -6.07 10.47
C SER A 61 20.32 -4.79 10.05
N PHE A 62 19.49 -3.78 9.77
CA PHE A 62 19.96 -2.44 9.46
C PHE A 62 20.12 -1.59 10.72
N ASP A 63 20.92 -0.53 10.57
CA ASP A 63 21.16 0.51 11.56
C ASP A 63 20.01 1.55 11.59
N LEU A 64 20.10 2.49 12.53
CA LEU A 64 19.21 3.64 12.70
C LEU A 64 19.03 4.47 11.40
N ILE A 65 20.08 4.57 10.58
CA ILE A 65 20.09 5.27 9.30
C ILE A 65 19.56 4.33 8.23
N SER A 66 18.27 4.07 8.27
CA SER A 66 17.58 3.21 7.32
C SER A 66 16.19 3.77 7.04
N TRP A 67 15.52 3.22 6.05
CA TRP A 67 14.14 3.60 5.76
C TRP A 67 13.23 3.36 6.98
N TRP A 68 13.34 2.21 7.64
CA TRP A 68 12.60 1.91 8.86
C TRP A 68 12.89 2.93 9.96
N GLY A 69 14.14 3.31 10.13
CA GLY A 69 14.54 4.31 11.10
C GLY A 69 13.99 5.71 10.86
N MET A 70 13.57 6.02 9.64
CA MET A 70 12.95 7.31 9.28
C MET A 70 11.42 7.29 9.33
N ILE A 71 10.80 6.11 9.35
CA ILE A 71 9.36 5.92 9.20
C ILE A 71 8.72 5.36 10.46
N ASP A 72 9.38 4.40 11.13
CA ASP A 72 8.81 3.64 12.23
C ASP A 72 9.16 4.21 13.60
N ILE A 73 8.16 4.71 14.33
CA ILE A 73 8.32 5.24 15.70
C ILE A 73 8.58 4.13 16.73
N TYR A 74 8.31 2.88 16.41
CA TYR A 74 8.57 1.74 17.29
C TYR A 74 10.01 1.25 17.20
N THR A 75 10.77 1.72 16.21
CA THR A 75 12.21 1.53 16.12
C THR A 75 12.93 2.67 16.85
N TYR A 76 13.95 2.35 17.65
CA TYR A 76 14.83 3.34 18.27
C TYR A 76 15.66 4.06 17.20
N SER A 77 15.20 5.22 16.77
CA SER A 77 15.67 5.84 15.55
C SER A 77 15.28 7.33 15.45
N TYR A 78 15.51 7.93 14.30
CA TYR A 78 15.12 9.31 14.02
C TYR A 78 13.61 9.54 14.08
N ALA A 79 12.81 8.60 13.57
CA ALA A 79 11.35 8.68 13.66
C ALA A 79 10.88 8.72 15.10
N TRP A 80 11.42 7.86 15.95
CA TRP A 80 11.16 7.86 17.40
C TRP A 80 11.62 9.16 18.08
N ALA A 81 12.77 9.71 17.65
CA ALA A 81 13.33 10.94 18.23
C ALA A 81 12.60 12.23 17.79
N GLY A 82 11.54 12.11 17.02
CA GLY A 82 10.72 13.25 16.58
C GLY A 82 11.00 13.73 15.15
N ASP A 83 11.87 13.06 14.38
CA ASP A 83 12.13 13.34 12.96
C ASP A 83 11.46 12.31 12.02
N GLY A 84 10.27 11.85 12.40
CA GLY A 84 9.47 10.93 11.60
C GLY A 84 8.93 11.58 10.32
N LYS A 85 8.83 10.80 9.25
CA LYS A 85 8.29 11.30 7.97
C LYS A 85 6.78 11.15 7.95
N ALA A 86 6.09 12.29 8.05
CA ALA A 86 4.64 12.39 8.00
C ALA A 86 4.15 12.54 6.56
N MET A 87 2.89 12.18 6.35
CA MET A 87 2.20 12.45 5.09
C MET A 87 1.86 13.95 5.00
N ASP A 88 1.91 14.49 3.79
CA ASP A 88 1.42 15.85 3.51
C ASP A 88 -0.08 15.95 3.86
N ASP A 89 -0.46 17.00 4.58
CA ASP A 89 -1.83 17.21 5.08
C ASP A 89 -2.85 17.37 3.95
N LYS A 90 -2.47 18.04 2.87
CA LYS A 90 -3.33 18.24 1.70
C LYS A 90 -3.57 16.93 0.96
N LEU A 91 -2.53 16.11 0.86
CA LEU A 91 -2.65 14.79 0.25
C LEU A 91 -3.51 13.87 1.12
N TYR A 92 -3.30 13.88 2.45
CA TYR A 92 -4.16 13.14 3.38
C TYR A 92 -5.63 13.54 3.29
N ALA A 93 -5.91 14.84 3.16
CA ALA A 93 -7.27 15.36 3.01
C ALA A 93 -7.97 14.84 1.75
N GLN A 94 -7.23 14.52 0.70
CA GLN A 94 -7.79 13.97 -0.55
C GLN A 94 -8.21 12.50 -0.43
N ILE A 95 -7.71 11.75 0.57
CA ILE A 95 -8.16 10.39 0.81
C ILE A 95 -9.64 10.45 1.22
N ARG A 96 -10.51 9.71 0.55
CA ARG A 96 -11.95 9.68 0.84
C ARG A 96 -12.23 9.22 2.26
N THR A 97 -13.28 9.75 2.89
CA THR A 97 -13.59 9.53 4.31
C THR A 97 -13.72 8.05 4.69
N ASN A 98 -14.36 7.24 3.84
CA ASN A 98 -14.57 5.82 4.09
C ASN A 98 -13.41 4.93 3.62
N ASP A 99 -12.36 5.52 3.02
CA ASP A 99 -11.20 4.76 2.59
C ASP A 99 -10.36 4.37 3.82
N ILE A 100 -10.22 3.07 4.04
CA ILE A 100 -9.52 2.53 5.22
C ILE A 100 -8.04 2.92 5.26
N ARG A 101 -7.44 3.37 4.16
CA ARG A 101 -6.06 3.85 4.14
C ARG A 101 -5.85 5.10 5.02
N LYS A 102 -6.90 5.87 5.32
CA LYS A 102 -6.81 6.95 6.33
C LYS A 102 -6.36 6.43 7.69
N LYS A 103 -6.75 5.21 8.05
CA LYS A 103 -6.39 4.58 9.32
C LYS A 103 -4.93 4.12 9.40
N GLN A 104 -4.19 4.20 8.30
CA GLN A 104 -2.75 3.91 8.29
C GLN A 104 -1.93 4.97 9.04
N PHE A 105 -2.50 6.15 9.23
CA PHE A 105 -1.84 7.31 9.82
C PHE A 105 -2.39 7.59 11.22
N ASP A 106 -1.53 8.09 12.09
CA ASP A 106 -1.91 8.63 13.40
C ASP A 106 -2.31 10.12 13.32
N GLU A 107 -2.48 10.76 14.47
CA GLU A 107 -2.90 12.16 14.57
C GLU A 107 -1.84 13.14 14.03
N GLU A 108 -0.58 12.74 14.02
CA GLU A 108 0.56 13.51 13.48
C GLU A 108 0.84 13.18 12.00
N LEU A 109 -0.04 12.40 11.38
CA LEU A 109 0.07 11.88 10.01
C LEU A 109 1.31 10.99 9.77
N LEU A 110 1.89 10.43 10.83
CA LEU A 110 2.90 9.40 10.71
C LEU A 110 2.24 8.08 10.28
N PRO A 111 2.85 7.28 9.39
CA PRO A 111 2.28 6.03 8.91
C PRO A 111 2.42 4.87 9.92
N SER A 112 2.20 5.17 11.19
CA SER A 112 2.46 4.30 12.35
C SER A 112 1.57 3.06 12.43
N ASN A 113 0.45 3.04 11.69
CA ASN A 113 -0.42 1.87 11.57
C ASN A 113 -0.25 1.12 10.23
N LYS A 114 0.67 1.57 9.40
CA LYS A 114 1.06 0.90 8.15
C LYS A 114 2.43 0.25 8.28
N PHE A 115 3.40 0.99 8.79
CA PHE A 115 4.78 0.59 8.92
C PHE A 115 5.18 0.63 10.39
N PHE A 116 5.40 -0.52 10.99
CA PHE A 116 5.66 -0.63 12.43
C PHE A 116 6.43 -1.92 12.75
N SER A 117 7.28 -1.87 13.76
CA SER A 117 7.83 -3.05 14.39
C SER A 117 6.70 -3.85 15.05
N PRO A 118 6.66 -5.19 14.88
CA PRO A 118 5.55 -6.03 15.36
C PRO A 118 5.22 -5.87 16.84
N ASP A 119 6.22 -5.65 17.69
CA ASP A 119 6.05 -5.49 19.14
C ASP A 119 5.37 -4.16 19.51
N ARG A 120 5.37 -3.17 18.62
CA ARG A 120 4.77 -1.85 18.80
C ARG A 120 5.14 -1.17 20.12
N VAL A 121 6.37 -1.36 20.57
CA VAL A 121 6.95 -0.66 21.71
C VAL A 121 7.67 0.58 21.20
N ILE A 122 7.22 1.77 21.60
CA ILE A 122 7.79 3.05 21.16
C ILE A 122 9.30 3.07 21.41
N GLY A 123 10.10 3.25 20.35
CA GLY A 123 11.55 3.20 20.39
C GLY A 123 12.15 1.87 20.87
N GLY A 124 11.37 0.79 20.83
CA GLY A 124 11.75 -0.51 21.40
C GLY A 124 12.70 -1.32 20.53
N GLN A 125 12.44 -1.39 19.24
CA GLN A 125 13.26 -2.18 18.31
C GLN A 125 14.65 -1.55 18.15
N ARG A 126 15.68 -2.26 18.60
CA ARG A 126 17.08 -1.81 18.57
C ARG A 126 17.85 -2.29 17.35
N LYS A 127 17.46 -3.43 16.80
CA LYS A 127 17.98 -3.99 15.55
C LYS A 127 16.78 -4.22 14.64
N ILE A 128 16.82 -3.68 13.44
CA ILE A 128 15.69 -3.72 12.53
C ILE A 128 15.59 -5.12 11.93
N SER A 129 14.54 -5.82 12.32
CA SER A 129 14.14 -7.13 11.79
C SER A 129 12.76 -7.09 11.13
N THR A 130 12.28 -5.88 10.81
CA THR A 130 11.03 -5.66 10.08
C THR A 130 11.34 -5.67 8.59
N ASP A 131 10.64 -6.50 7.82
CA ASP A 131 10.96 -6.79 6.43
C ASP A 131 10.77 -5.63 5.47
N TYR A 132 11.50 -5.64 4.36
CA TYR A 132 11.33 -4.70 3.27
C TYR A 132 10.50 -5.29 2.14
N ILE A 133 9.45 -4.57 1.77
CA ILE A 133 8.67 -4.86 0.57
C ILE A 133 9.20 -4.07 -0.62
N TYR A 134 9.44 -4.76 -1.73
CA TYR A 134 9.80 -4.14 -3.00
C TYR A 134 8.69 -4.23 -4.04
N MET A 135 7.89 -5.28 -4.01
CA MET A 135 6.87 -5.51 -5.03
C MET A 135 5.64 -6.23 -4.46
N ARG A 136 4.47 -5.70 -4.75
CA ARG A 136 3.17 -6.31 -4.44
C ARG A 136 2.33 -6.47 -5.69
N VAL A 137 1.46 -7.46 -5.70
CA VAL A 137 0.52 -7.65 -6.81
C VAL A 137 -0.40 -6.45 -7.03
N ASP A 138 -0.74 -5.71 -5.98
CA ASP A 138 -1.56 -4.47 -6.05
C ASP A 138 -1.01 -3.46 -7.07
N GLU A 139 0.32 -3.37 -7.21
CA GLU A 139 0.97 -2.49 -8.18
C GLU A 139 0.60 -2.86 -9.62
N PHE A 140 0.51 -4.15 -9.93
CA PHE A 140 0.17 -4.60 -11.26
C PHE A 140 -1.30 -4.34 -11.62
N TYR A 141 -2.20 -4.30 -10.65
CA TYR A 141 -3.56 -3.84 -10.87
C TYR A 141 -3.61 -2.36 -11.26
N LEU A 142 -2.79 -1.52 -10.63
CA LEU A 142 -2.67 -0.10 -10.99
C LEU A 142 -2.01 0.09 -12.34
N LEU A 143 -0.89 -0.61 -12.60
CA LEU A 143 -0.19 -0.55 -13.90
C LEU A 143 -1.09 -1.02 -15.05
N ALA A 144 -1.87 -2.08 -14.86
CA ALA A 144 -2.82 -2.55 -15.86
C ALA A 144 -3.92 -1.53 -16.13
N ALA A 145 -4.50 -0.95 -15.07
CA ALA A 145 -5.55 0.06 -15.21
C ALA A 145 -5.04 1.32 -15.93
N GLU A 146 -3.89 1.85 -15.52
CA GLU A 146 -3.25 3.02 -16.15
C GLU A 146 -2.92 2.75 -17.62
N ALA A 147 -2.28 1.62 -17.92
CA ALA A 147 -1.90 1.30 -19.31
C ALA A 147 -3.10 1.10 -20.22
N LEU A 148 -4.16 0.45 -19.73
CA LEU A 148 -5.42 0.30 -20.47
C LEU A 148 -6.10 1.64 -20.72
N ALA A 149 -6.11 2.55 -19.74
CA ALA A 149 -6.63 3.91 -19.92
C ALA A 149 -5.83 4.66 -20.99
N LYS A 150 -4.50 4.59 -20.96
CA LYS A 150 -3.64 5.19 -21.99
C LYS A 150 -3.83 4.60 -23.38
N LEU A 151 -4.38 3.39 -23.49
CA LEU A 151 -4.77 2.74 -24.75
C LEU A 151 -6.23 3.03 -25.15
N GLY A 152 -6.96 3.84 -24.38
CA GLY A 152 -8.37 4.12 -24.63
C GLY A 152 -9.33 2.99 -24.26
N GLN A 153 -8.85 2.00 -23.51
CA GLN A 153 -9.64 0.83 -23.07
C GLN A 153 -10.27 1.07 -21.70
N ASP A 154 -10.99 2.18 -21.55
CA ASP A 154 -11.49 2.70 -20.28
C ASP A 154 -12.38 1.72 -19.50
N ALA A 155 -13.24 0.97 -20.19
CA ALA A 155 -14.11 0.00 -19.54
C ALA A 155 -13.33 -1.10 -18.82
N GLN A 156 -12.25 -1.59 -19.42
CA GLN A 156 -11.38 -2.59 -18.82
C GLN A 156 -10.54 -2.00 -17.69
N ALA A 157 -10.00 -0.79 -17.90
CA ALA A 157 -9.27 -0.05 -16.88
C ALA A 157 -10.11 0.15 -15.60
N LYS A 158 -11.34 0.64 -15.73
CA LYS A 158 -12.30 0.80 -14.63
C LYS A 158 -12.60 -0.54 -13.91
N THR A 159 -12.75 -1.60 -14.67
CA THR A 159 -13.02 -2.93 -14.12
C THR A 159 -11.86 -3.43 -13.23
N ILE A 160 -10.62 -3.30 -13.70
CA ILE A 160 -9.43 -3.71 -12.94
C ILE A 160 -9.24 -2.80 -11.72
N TYR A 161 -9.35 -1.49 -11.90
CA TYR A 161 -9.20 -0.52 -10.82
C TYR A 161 -10.24 -0.75 -9.70
N LYS A 162 -11.50 -0.99 -10.04
CA LYS A 162 -12.54 -1.29 -9.07
C LYS A 162 -12.29 -2.56 -8.26
N LYS A 163 -11.62 -3.59 -8.81
CA LYS A 163 -11.25 -4.78 -8.05
C LYS A 163 -10.33 -4.42 -6.87
N LEU A 164 -9.32 -3.60 -7.11
CA LEU A 164 -8.41 -3.12 -6.08
C LEU A 164 -9.15 -2.21 -5.08
N LEU A 165 -9.93 -1.25 -5.56
CA LEU A 165 -10.60 -0.28 -4.71
C LEU A 165 -11.62 -0.90 -3.75
N LYS A 166 -12.31 -1.96 -4.13
CA LYS A 166 -13.27 -2.65 -3.23
C LYS A 166 -12.65 -3.03 -1.89
N LEU A 167 -11.36 -3.33 -1.85
CA LEU A 167 -10.65 -3.67 -0.62
C LEU A 167 -10.27 -2.44 0.23
N ARG A 168 -10.49 -1.24 -0.27
CA ARG A 168 -10.19 0.02 0.44
C ARG A 168 -11.40 0.57 1.22
N TYR A 169 -12.60 0.02 0.98
CA TYR A 169 -13.84 0.48 1.60
C TYR A 169 -14.51 -0.63 2.42
N PRO A 170 -15.36 -0.29 3.41
CA PRO A 170 -16.14 -1.28 4.14
C PRO A 170 -16.94 -2.17 3.18
N GLU A 171 -17.00 -3.46 3.44
CA GLU A 171 -17.64 -4.42 2.54
C GLU A 171 -19.09 -4.04 2.22
N ALA A 172 -19.83 -3.60 3.24
CA ALA A 172 -21.24 -3.21 3.11
C ALA A 172 -21.45 -2.00 2.17
N THR A 173 -20.47 -1.11 2.04
CA THR A 173 -20.59 0.13 1.25
C THR A 173 -19.65 0.17 0.05
N ALA A 174 -18.74 -0.80 -0.08
CA ALA A 174 -17.69 -0.78 -1.09
C ALA A 174 -18.21 -0.52 -2.52
N THR A 175 -19.33 -1.15 -2.91
CA THR A 175 -19.90 -0.96 -4.25
C THR A 175 -20.36 0.48 -4.47
N THR A 176 -21.00 1.09 -3.45
CA THR A 176 -21.45 2.49 -3.51
C THR A 176 -20.27 3.46 -3.45
N ASP A 177 -19.31 3.19 -2.55
CA ASP A 177 -18.15 4.05 -2.37
C ASP A 177 -17.25 4.14 -3.62
N ILE A 178 -17.20 3.09 -4.45
CA ILE A 178 -16.42 3.08 -5.70
C ILE A 178 -17.23 3.42 -6.95
N ALA A 179 -18.52 3.68 -6.84
CA ALA A 179 -19.39 3.97 -8.00
C ALA A 179 -18.91 5.18 -8.82
N TYR A 180 -18.23 6.14 -8.17
CA TYR A 180 -17.65 7.30 -8.86
C TYR A 180 -16.68 6.92 -9.99
N VAL A 181 -16.05 5.75 -9.92
CA VAL A 181 -15.11 5.29 -10.95
C VAL A 181 -15.79 5.16 -12.31
N ASP A 182 -17.08 4.83 -12.33
CA ASP A 182 -17.83 4.71 -13.59
C ASP A 182 -17.99 6.05 -14.33
N ALA A 183 -17.97 7.16 -13.58
CA ALA A 183 -18.07 8.51 -14.13
C ALA A 183 -16.72 9.14 -14.51
N LEU A 184 -15.58 8.50 -14.17
CA LEU A 184 -14.25 9.04 -14.51
C LEU A 184 -14.07 9.12 -16.03
N THR A 185 -13.55 10.24 -16.49
CA THR A 185 -13.08 10.41 -17.87
C THR A 185 -11.76 9.66 -18.09
N ASN A 186 -11.37 9.46 -19.35
CA ASN A 186 -10.08 8.85 -19.68
C ASN A 186 -8.90 9.59 -19.03
N ALA A 187 -8.89 10.93 -19.08
CA ALA A 187 -7.84 11.74 -18.43
C ALA A 187 -7.77 11.48 -16.92
N GLN A 188 -8.91 11.44 -16.24
CA GLN A 188 -8.98 11.17 -14.80
C GLN A 188 -8.61 9.74 -14.40
N LEU A 189 -8.64 8.81 -15.34
CA LEU A 189 -8.15 7.43 -15.10
C LEU A 189 -6.64 7.31 -15.24
N GLN A 190 -5.99 8.27 -15.88
CA GLN A 190 -4.54 8.31 -16.08
C GLN A 190 -3.80 9.04 -14.95
N ASP A 191 -4.50 9.87 -14.18
CA ASP A 191 -4.01 10.60 -13.00
C ASP A 191 -4.11 9.74 -11.71
#